data_79f952eb5662db78ee63d62eafed8e06
#
_entry.id   79f952eb5662db78ee63d62eafed8e06
#
_cell.length_a   1.000
_cell.length_b   1.000
_cell.length_c   1.000
_cell.angle_alpha   90.00
_cell.angle_beta   90.00
_cell.angle_gamma   90.00
#
_symmetry.space_group_name_H-M   'P 1'
#
loop_
_entity.id
_entity.type
_entity.pdbx_description
1 polymer ?
#
loop_
_entity_poly.entity_id
_entity_poly.type
_entity_poly.pdbx_seq_one_letter_code
_entity_poly.pdbx_strand_id
1 'polypeptide(L)'
;MKKVLITGATGAIGEATARYFHENGYFVYIHYRSQALKAQKLSDTLINSEIIGFDIRDKEVVLEKLENIEVDVLVNNAGMTKDNLFFFMMDEEWNSVIDTSVNGTYYVTKAIIKNMIRNKKGSMVNVASISGLTGNAGQTNYSAAKGAMIAFTKALSVEVARYTIRVNAVAPGLIESEMTEELNLKEMKKTIPLKRVGKADEVAECIFFLADKASYVTGEVLNISGGLVR
;
A
#
# COMPACT_ATOMS: atom_id res chain seq x y z
N MET A 1 4.99 22.79 -1.40
CA MET A 1 5.51 21.46 -1.06
C MET A 1 4.49 20.43 -1.53
N LYS A 2 4.94 19.36 -2.21
CA LYS A 2 4.06 18.25 -2.58
C LYS A 2 3.65 17.48 -1.32
N LYS A 3 2.46 16.87 -1.35
CA LYS A 3 1.88 16.13 -0.22
C LYS A 3 1.61 14.68 -0.58
N VAL A 4 1.87 13.75 0.34
CA VAL A 4 1.54 12.34 0.20
C VAL A 4 0.69 11.85 1.38
N LEU A 5 -0.33 11.05 1.11
CA LEU A 5 -1.04 10.27 2.12
C LEU A 5 -0.61 8.80 2.00
N ILE A 6 -0.17 8.22 3.12
CA ILE A 6 0.26 6.81 3.17
C ILE A 6 -0.65 6.08 4.16
N THR A 7 -1.49 5.17 3.68
CA THR A 7 -2.33 4.36 4.57
C THR A 7 -1.49 3.24 5.21
N GLY A 8 -1.74 2.96 6.50
CA GLY A 8 -0.97 1.96 7.25
C GLY A 8 0.51 2.32 7.38
N ALA A 9 0.83 3.60 7.57
CA ALA A 9 2.19 4.12 7.64
C ALA A 9 2.99 3.66 8.87
N THR A 10 2.37 2.98 9.82
CA THR A 10 3.04 2.38 10.98
C THR A 10 3.57 0.96 10.74
N GLY A 11 3.26 0.33 9.60
CA GLY A 11 3.85 -0.93 9.17
C GLY A 11 5.23 -0.73 8.52
N ALA A 12 6.03 -1.79 8.37
CA ALA A 12 7.41 -1.69 7.86
C ALA A 12 7.51 -0.96 6.52
N ILE A 13 6.75 -1.39 5.49
CA ILE A 13 6.75 -0.74 4.18
C ILE A 13 6.21 0.69 4.26
N GLY A 14 5.14 0.89 5.05
CA GLY A 14 4.53 2.22 5.21
C GLY A 14 5.46 3.21 5.88
N GLU A 15 6.18 2.82 6.93
CA GLU A 15 7.17 3.65 7.62
C GLU A 15 8.35 3.99 6.71
N ALA A 16 8.94 3.00 6.04
CA ALA A 16 10.01 3.23 5.08
C ALA A 16 9.56 4.18 3.96
N THR A 17 8.34 4.00 3.45
CA THR A 17 7.75 4.89 2.44
C THR A 17 7.60 6.31 2.98
N ALA A 18 7.12 6.49 4.22
CA ALA A 18 6.95 7.81 4.83
C ALA A 18 8.29 8.55 4.96
N ARG A 19 9.33 7.85 5.42
CA ARG A 19 10.69 8.40 5.52
C ARG A 19 11.24 8.79 4.16
N TYR A 20 11.10 7.90 3.17
CA TYR A 20 11.63 8.14 1.82
C TYR A 20 10.95 9.35 1.14
N PHE A 21 9.61 9.49 1.27
CA PHE A 21 8.92 10.67 0.75
C PHE A 21 9.34 11.95 1.48
N HIS A 22 9.48 11.92 2.80
CA HIS A 22 9.93 13.06 3.60
C HIS A 22 11.34 13.51 3.19
N GLU A 23 12.30 12.60 3.04
CA GLU A 23 13.66 12.87 2.59
C GLU A 23 13.71 13.49 1.19
N ASN A 24 12.70 13.21 0.37
CA ASN A 24 12.53 13.82 -0.95
C ASN A 24 11.64 15.08 -0.96
N GLY A 25 11.44 15.70 0.21
CA GLY A 25 10.82 17.02 0.34
C GLY A 25 9.29 17.03 0.27
N TYR A 26 8.63 15.92 0.56
CA TYR A 26 7.18 15.86 0.68
C TYR A 26 6.70 16.17 2.10
N PHE A 27 5.51 16.75 2.19
CA PHE A 27 4.72 16.70 3.42
C PHE A 27 4.02 15.35 3.49
N VAL A 28 4.08 14.65 4.64
CA VAL A 28 3.60 13.28 4.79
C VAL A 28 2.41 13.19 5.76
N TYR A 29 1.25 12.80 5.25
CA TYR A 29 0.15 12.35 6.10
C TYR A 29 0.38 10.88 6.47
N ILE A 30 0.63 10.64 7.76
CA ILE A 30 0.93 9.34 8.37
C ILE A 30 -0.37 8.74 8.88
N HIS A 31 -1.02 7.90 8.07
CA HIS A 31 -2.24 7.25 8.52
C HIS A 31 -1.96 6.01 9.36
N TYR A 32 -2.71 5.87 10.45
CA TYR A 32 -2.72 4.70 11.34
C TYR A 32 -4.16 4.31 11.72
N ARG A 33 -4.36 3.06 12.15
CA ARG A 33 -5.64 2.59 12.71
C ARG A 33 -5.63 2.58 14.23
N SER A 34 -4.69 1.87 14.85
CA SER A 34 -4.64 1.64 16.31
C SER A 34 -3.30 1.98 16.95
N GLN A 35 -2.23 2.15 16.18
CA GLN A 35 -0.88 2.38 16.69
C GLN A 35 -0.52 3.88 16.78
N ALA A 36 -1.33 4.65 17.52
CA ALA A 36 -1.16 6.11 17.64
C ALA A 36 0.23 6.51 18.15
N LEU A 37 0.76 5.81 19.16
CA LEU A 37 2.10 6.09 19.71
C LEU A 37 3.21 5.84 18.70
N LYS A 38 3.09 4.79 17.85
CA LYS A 38 4.07 4.51 16.80
C LYS A 38 4.00 5.56 15.69
N ALA A 39 2.79 5.97 15.32
CA ALA A 39 2.57 7.06 14.37
C ALA A 39 3.15 8.38 14.88
N GLN A 40 2.94 8.72 16.15
CA GLN A 40 3.49 9.93 16.75
C GLN A 40 5.01 9.90 16.76
N LYS A 41 5.64 8.80 17.22
CA LYS A 41 7.10 8.65 17.19
C LYS A 41 7.67 8.81 15.77
N LEU A 42 6.99 8.28 14.76
CA LEU A 42 7.41 8.47 13.37
C LEU A 42 7.29 9.95 12.97
N SER A 43 6.17 10.59 13.26
CA SER A 43 5.95 12.02 12.97
C SER A 43 6.97 12.91 13.65
N ASP A 44 7.36 12.63 14.88
CA ASP A 44 8.37 13.39 15.63
C ASP A 44 9.75 13.37 14.94
N THR A 45 10.01 12.37 14.09
CA THR A 45 11.26 12.31 13.29
C THR A 45 11.11 12.95 11.91
N LEU A 46 9.91 13.29 11.48
CA LEU A 46 9.61 13.84 10.16
C LEU A 46 9.01 15.26 10.30
N ILE A 47 9.85 16.29 10.19
CA ILE A 47 9.46 17.69 10.47
C ILE A 47 8.20 18.14 9.72
N ASN A 48 8.03 17.67 8.47
CA ASN A 48 6.89 18.00 7.62
C ASN A 48 5.92 16.81 7.55
N SER A 49 5.26 16.51 8.65
CA SER A 49 4.29 15.42 8.71
C SER A 49 3.13 15.72 9.65
N GLU A 50 2.06 14.98 9.46
CA GLU A 50 0.88 14.99 10.30
C GLU A 50 0.33 13.58 10.44
N ILE A 51 -0.08 13.18 11.65
CA ILE A 51 -0.72 11.90 11.88
C ILE A 51 -2.24 12.00 11.67
N ILE A 52 -2.81 10.98 11.04
CA ILE A 52 -4.24 10.89 10.83
C ILE A 52 -4.74 9.49 11.19
N GLY A 53 -5.61 9.41 12.21
CA GLY A 53 -6.08 8.14 12.78
C GLY A 53 -7.52 7.83 12.40
N PHE A 54 -7.75 6.70 11.72
CA PHE A 54 -9.07 6.14 11.44
C PHE A 54 -8.99 4.67 10.99
N ASP A 55 -10.13 3.96 11.00
CA ASP A 55 -10.23 2.66 10.36
C ASP A 55 -10.69 2.84 8.91
N ILE A 56 -9.87 2.40 7.95
CA ILE A 56 -10.20 2.53 6.52
C ILE A 56 -11.43 1.72 6.10
N ARG A 57 -11.89 0.77 6.92
CA ARG A 57 -13.11 -0.02 6.69
C ARG A 57 -14.38 0.76 6.98
N ASP A 58 -14.29 1.81 7.79
CA ASP A 58 -15.40 2.69 8.11
C ASP A 58 -15.51 3.80 7.06
N LYS A 59 -16.42 3.61 6.12
CA LYS A 59 -16.62 4.50 4.99
C LYS A 59 -16.96 5.93 5.42
N GLU A 60 -17.84 6.09 6.41
CA GLU A 60 -18.30 7.40 6.88
C GLU A 60 -17.15 8.17 7.52
N VAL A 61 -16.36 7.51 8.37
CA VAL A 61 -15.17 8.10 9.00
C VAL A 61 -14.09 8.43 7.96
N VAL A 62 -13.86 7.56 6.96
CA VAL A 62 -12.93 7.85 5.85
C VAL A 62 -13.33 9.13 5.12
N LEU A 63 -14.61 9.27 4.79
CA LEU A 63 -15.10 10.45 4.08
C LEU A 63 -14.94 11.72 4.92
N GLU A 64 -15.29 11.67 6.21
CA GLU A 64 -15.12 12.79 7.16
C GLU A 64 -13.66 13.22 7.28
N LYS A 65 -12.77 12.26 7.59
CA LYS A 65 -11.35 12.54 7.84
C LYS A 65 -10.58 13.01 6.61
N LEU A 66 -11.01 12.60 5.43
CA LEU A 66 -10.32 12.92 4.17
C LEU A 66 -10.99 14.04 3.36
N GLU A 67 -12.12 14.60 3.82
CA GLU A 67 -12.91 15.61 3.10
C GLU A 67 -12.04 16.82 2.66
N ASN A 68 -11.19 17.29 3.56
CA ASN A 68 -10.34 18.47 3.35
C ASN A 68 -8.87 18.12 3.09
N ILE A 69 -8.55 16.84 2.90
CA ILE A 69 -7.18 16.40 2.61
C ILE A 69 -6.93 16.42 1.11
N GLU A 70 -6.03 17.30 0.70
CA GLU A 70 -5.53 17.36 -0.67
C GLU A 70 -4.09 16.86 -0.72
N VAL A 71 -3.84 15.88 -1.60
CA VAL A 71 -2.51 15.30 -1.79
C VAL A 71 -2.16 15.16 -3.28
N ASP A 72 -0.88 15.26 -3.59
CA ASP A 72 -0.33 14.97 -4.92
C ASP A 72 -0.16 13.46 -5.13
N VAL A 73 0.06 12.72 -4.03
CA VAL A 73 0.29 11.27 -4.06
C VAL A 73 -0.56 10.57 -3.00
N LEU A 74 -1.19 9.45 -3.40
CA LEU A 74 -1.82 8.50 -2.49
C LEU A 74 -1.07 7.16 -2.55
N VAL A 75 -0.63 6.64 -1.41
CA VAL A 75 -0.09 5.29 -1.27
C VAL A 75 -1.07 4.44 -0.46
N ASN A 76 -1.78 3.56 -1.14
CA ASN A 76 -2.65 2.56 -0.52
C ASN A 76 -1.81 1.38 -0.05
N ASN A 77 -1.29 1.46 1.18
CA ASN A 77 -0.44 0.43 1.76
C ASN A 77 -1.13 -0.34 2.91
N ALA A 78 -2.17 0.20 3.52
CA ALA A 78 -2.88 -0.50 4.58
C ALA A 78 -3.38 -1.87 4.11
N GLY A 79 -3.09 -2.89 4.89
CA GLY A 79 -3.46 -4.27 4.63
C GLY A 79 -3.24 -5.14 5.86
N MET A 80 -3.76 -6.35 5.82
CA MET A 80 -3.56 -7.35 6.85
C MET A 80 -3.63 -8.74 6.24
N THR A 81 -3.08 -9.72 6.95
CA THR A 81 -3.24 -11.15 6.65
C THR A 81 -4.05 -11.84 7.75
N LYS A 82 -4.77 -12.86 7.37
CA LYS A 82 -5.41 -13.85 8.25
C LYS A 82 -5.29 -15.19 7.54
N ASP A 83 -4.13 -15.81 7.73
CA ASP A 83 -3.74 -17.01 6.99
C ASP A 83 -4.41 -18.23 7.60
N ASN A 84 -5.11 -19.01 6.77
CA ASN A 84 -5.69 -20.28 7.12
C ASN A 84 -5.93 -21.10 5.85
N LEU A 85 -5.91 -22.43 5.94
CA LEU A 85 -6.35 -23.27 4.83
C LEU A 85 -7.83 -23.00 4.54
N PHE A 86 -8.21 -22.94 3.28
CA PHE A 86 -9.55 -22.51 2.85
C PHE A 86 -10.68 -23.30 3.55
N PHE A 87 -10.48 -24.60 3.74
CA PHE A 87 -11.47 -25.44 4.43
C PHE A 87 -11.72 -25.06 5.89
N PHE A 88 -10.72 -24.47 6.56
CA PHE A 88 -10.81 -24.04 7.97
C PHE A 88 -10.98 -22.54 8.13
N MET A 89 -10.92 -21.77 7.03
CA MET A 89 -11.02 -20.32 7.06
C MET A 89 -12.40 -19.87 7.51
N MET A 90 -12.46 -19.05 8.55
CA MET A 90 -13.70 -18.48 9.02
C MET A 90 -14.11 -17.26 8.19
N ASP A 91 -15.42 -16.99 8.14
CA ASP A 91 -15.96 -15.84 7.40
C ASP A 91 -15.36 -14.51 7.91
N GLU A 92 -15.09 -14.38 9.21
CA GLU A 92 -14.45 -13.19 9.79
C GLU A 92 -13.01 -13.02 9.31
N GLU A 93 -12.27 -14.12 9.11
CA GLU A 93 -10.89 -14.07 8.56
C GLU A 93 -10.92 -13.62 7.11
N TRP A 94 -11.85 -14.14 6.31
CA TRP A 94 -12.06 -13.72 4.94
C TRP A 94 -12.48 -12.25 4.87
N ASN A 95 -13.57 -11.88 5.54
CA ASN A 95 -14.16 -10.55 5.46
C ASN A 95 -13.19 -9.47 5.95
N SER A 96 -12.47 -9.70 7.05
CA SER A 96 -11.53 -8.71 7.58
C SER A 96 -10.40 -8.36 6.59
N VAL A 97 -9.92 -9.32 5.80
CA VAL A 97 -8.88 -9.11 4.79
C VAL A 97 -9.45 -8.38 3.58
N ILE A 98 -10.63 -8.79 3.09
CA ILE A 98 -11.32 -8.14 1.96
C ILE A 98 -11.71 -6.70 2.33
N ASP A 99 -12.32 -6.50 3.50
CA ASP A 99 -12.76 -5.17 3.93
C ASP A 99 -11.59 -4.20 4.10
N THR A 100 -10.46 -4.67 4.64
CA THR A 100 -9.28 -3.83 4.79
C THR A 100 -8.64 -3.54 3.44
N SER A 101 -8.33 -4.58 2.66
CA SER A 101 -7.48 -4.40 1.48
C SER A 101 -8.26 -3.95 0.23
N VAL A 102 -9.54 -4.32 0.09
CA VAL A 102 -10.35 -3.97 -1.08
C VAL A 102 -11.28 -2.80 -0.77
N ASN A 103 -12.22 -2.98 0.17
CA ASN A 103 -13.22 -1.97 0.48
C ASN A 103 -12.57 -0.70 1.06
N GLY A 104 -11.62 -0.85 1.99
CA GLY A 104 -10.89 0.28 2.56
C GLY A 104 -10.07 1.05 1.52
N THR A 105 -9.37 0.35 0.62
CA THR A 105 -8.66 0.98 -0.50
C THR A 105 -9.63 1.75 -1.40
N TYR A 106 -10.78 1.18 -1.71
CA TYR A 106 -11.82 1.84 -2.49
C TYR A 106 -12.33 3.12 -1.80
N TYR A 107 -12.63 3.09 -0.50
CA TYR A 107 -13.13 4.25 0.23
C TYR A 107 -12.12 5.40 0.26
N VAL A 108 -10.87 5.10 0.62
CA VAL A 108 -9.79 6.09 0.65
C VAL A 108 -9.54 6.67 -0.74
N THR A 109 -9.43 5.81 -1.76
CA THR A 109 -9.21 6.27 -3.13
C THR A 109 -10.35 7.17 -3.60
N LYS A 110 -11.61 6.79 -3.31
CA LYS A 110 -12.80 7.57 -3.70
C LYS A 110 -12.87 8.93 -3.02
N ALA A 111 -12.41 9.05 -1.78
CA ALA A 111 -12.33 10.32 -1.07
C ALA A 111 -11.28 11.25 -1.73
N ILE A 112 -10.09 10.74 -1.97
CA ILE A 112 -8.94 11.53 -2.47
C ILE A 112 -9.06 11.87 -3.96
N ILE A 113 -9.55 10.96 -4.78
CA ILE A 113 -9.52 11.10 -6.25
C ILE A 113 -10.30 12.33 -6.76
N LYS A 114 -11.33 12.76 -6.04
CA LYS A 114 -12.13 13.93 -6.41
C LYS A 114 -11.28 15.20 -6.52
N ASN A 115 -10.38 15.40 -5.56
CA ASN A 115 -9.47 16.54 -5.56
C ASN A 115 -8.42 16.42 -6.66
N MET A 116 -7.87 15.22 -6.88
CA MET A 116 -6.93 14.98 -8.00
C MET A 116 -7.59 15.24 -9.36
N ILE A 117 -8.83 14.83 -9.57
CA ILE A 117 -9.59 15.10 -10.83
C ILE A 117 -9.80 16.60 -11.02
N ARG A 118 -10.22 17.31 -9.96
CA ARG A 118 -10.41 18.78 -10.00
C ARG A 118 -9.12 19.50 -10.35
N ASN A 119 -8.00 19.06 -9.76
CA ASN A 119 -6.69 19.66 -9.96
C ASN A 119 -5.98 19.16 -11.23
N LYS A 120 -6.56 18.18 -11.94
CA LYS A 120 -5.99 17.51 -13.13
C LYS A 120 -4.55 17.05 -12.90
N LYS A 121 -4.28 16.50 -11.73
CA LYS A 121 -2.95 16.08 -11.31
C LYS A 121 -3.05 15.09 -10.15
N GLY A 122 -2.27 14.01 -10.21
CA GLY A 122 -2.17 13.07 -9.11
C GLY A 122 -1.39 11.82 -9.47
N SER A 123 -0.95 11.11 -8.45
CA SER A 123 -0.37 9.77 -8.61
C SER A 123 -0.82 8.88 -7.48
N MET A 124 -1.17 7.64 -7.80
CA MET A 124 -1.56 6.62 -6.83
C MET A 124 -0.67 5.40 -6.98
N VAL A 125 -0.22 4.85 -5.86
CA VAL A 125 0.51 3.59 -5.83
C VAL A 125 -0.17 2.65 -4.84
N ASN A 126 -0.62 1.51 -5.34
CA ASN A 126 -1.26 0.46 -4.54
C ASN A 126 -0.24 -0.60 -4.16
N VAL A 127 -0.13 -0.92 -2.87
CA VAL A 127 0.76 -1.98 -2.39
C VAL A 127 0.01 -3.32 -2.45
N ALA A 128 0.15 -4.00 -3.58
CA ALA A 128 -0.36 -5.35 -3.80
C ALA A 128 0.54 -6.41 -3.12
N SER A 129 0.76 -7.54 -3.74
CA SER A 129 1.68 -8.62 -3.32
C SER A 129 1.88 -9.59 -4.48
N ILE A 130 2.99 -10.32 -4.47
CA ILE A 130 3.16 -11.47 -5.37
C ILE A 130 2.08 -12.54 -5.14
N SER A 131 1.51 -12.66 -3.94
CA SER A 131 0.37 -13.55 -3.66
C SER A 131 -0.87 -13.20 -4.50
N GLY A 132 -1.02 -11.94 -4.90
CA GLY A 132 -2.05 -11.50 -5.84
C GLY A 132 -1.76 -11.85 -7.30
N LEU A 133 -0.51 -12.17 -7.64
CA LEU A 133 -0.11 -12.59 -8.98
C LEU A 133 -0.20 -14.11 -9.16
N THR A 134 0.23 -14.88 -8.16
CA THR A 134 0.41 -16.33 -8.26
C THR A 134 -0.51 -17.16 -7.38
N GLY A 135 -1.16 -16.53 -6.38
CA GLY A 135 -1.77 -17.24 -5.28
C GLY A 135 -0.75 -17.78 -4.28
N ASN A 136 -1.20 -18.09 -3.08
CA ASN A 136 -0.40 -18.75 -2.05
C ASN A 136 -1.30 -19.65 -1.18
N ALA A 137 -0.89 -20.89 -0.93
CA ALA A 137 -1.63 -21.80 -0.07
C ALA A 137 -1.78 -21.22 1.35
N GLY A 138 -2.98 -21.34 1.93
CA GLY A 138 -3.31 -20.73 3.22
C GLY A 138 -3.65 -19.24 3.16
N GLN A 139 -3.58 -18.61 1.98
CA GLN A 139 -3.82 -17.16 1.78
C GLN A 139 -4.88 -16.89 0.71
N THR A 140 -5.93 -17.69 0.62
CA THR A 140 -6.95 -17.49 -0.42
C THR A 140 -7.64 -16.13 -0.32
N ASN A 141 -7.95 -15.67 0.89
CA ASN A 141 -8.48 -14.33 1.18
C ASN A 141 -7.49 -13.21 0.79
N TYR A 142 -6.23 -13.33 1.21
CA TYR A 142 -5.19 -12.35 0.94
C TYR A 142 -4.83 -12.30 -0.55
N SER A 143 -4.70 -13.47 -1.20
CA SER A 143 -4.43 -13.56 -2.64
C SER A 143 -5.58 -12.96 -3.46
N ALA A 144 -6.83 -13.24 -3.08
CA ALA A 144 -8.00 -12.64 -3.72
C ALA A 144 -8.00 -11.10 -3.56
N ALA A 145 -7.74 -10.59 -2.34
CA ALA A 145 -7.70 -9.17 -2.06
C ALA A 145 -6.56 -8.47 -2.84
N LYS A 146 -5.36 -9.04 -2.87
CA LYS A 146 -4.21 -8.47 -3.58
C LYS A 146 -4.35 -8.59 -5.10
N GLY A 147 -4.99 -9.63 -5.60
CA GLY A 147 -5.40 -9.76 -7.00
C GLY A 147 -6.45 -8.71 -7.39
N ALA A 148 -7.43 -8.45 -6.52
CA ALA A 148 -8.39 -7.38 -6.71
C ALA A 148 -7.72 -5.98 -6.80
N MET A 149 -6.71 -5.71 -5.96
CA MET A 149 -5.94 -4.46 -6.03
C MET A 149 -5.21 -4.30 -7.37
N ILE A 150 -4.67 -5.39 -7.93
CA ILE A 150 -4.01 -5.39 -9.25
C ILE A 150 -5.02 -5.04 -10.34
N ALA A 151 -6.18 -5.70 -10.36
CA ALA A 151 -7.23 -5.42 -11.32
C ALA A 151 -7.79 -3.99 -11.19
N PHE A 152 -8.03 -3.54 -9.94
CA PHE A 152 -8.44 -2.17 -9.61
C PHE A 152 -7.44 -1.13 -10.14
N THR A 153 -6.14 -1.35 -9.94
CA THR A 153 -5.08 -0.48 -10.45
C THR A 153 -5.19 -0.30 -11.97
N LYS A 154 -5.30 -1.41 -12.71
CA LYS A 154 -5.37 -1.40 -14.16
C LYS A 154 -6.62 -0.69 -14.67
N ALA A 155 -7.79 -1.00 -14.11
CA ALA A 155 -9.05 -0.38 -14.51
C ALA A 155 -9.05 1.13 -14.23
N LEU A 156 -8.71 1.51 -12.99
CA LEU A 156 -8.73 2.92 -12.59
C LEU A 156 -7.72 3.75 -13.37
N SER A 157 -6.54 3.18 -13.71
CA SER A 157 -5.51 3.89 -14.47
C SER A 157 -6.02 4.40 -15.82
N VAL A 158 -6.85 3.60 -16.50
CA VAL A 158 -7.44 3.97 -17.80
C VAL A 158 -8.53 5.04 -17.63
N GLU A 159 -9.37 4.92 -16.60
CA GLU A 159 -10.46 5.87 -16.34
C GLU A 159 -9.94 7.29 -16.07
N VAL A 160 -8.82 7.40 -15.30
CA VAL A 160 -8.36 8.71 -14.80
C VAL A 160 -7.21 9.31 -15.59
N ALA A 161 -6.63 8.60 -16.56
CA ALA A 161 -5.50 9.07 -17.37
C ALA A 161 -5.81 10.41 -18.07
N ARG A 162 -7.03 10.62 -18.53
CA ARG A 162 -7.49 11.88 -19.15
C ARG A 162 -7.40 13.10 -18.23
N TYR A 163 -7.28 12.87 -16.93
CA TYR A 163 -7.10 13.92 -15.92
C TYR A 163 -5.64 14.07 -15.48
N THR A 164 -4.70 13.49 -16.21
CA THR A 164 -3.27 13.49 -15.88
C THR A 164 -3.00 12.83 -14.50
N ILE A 165 -3.82 11.84 -14.13
CA ILE A 165 -3.66 11.04 -12.92
C ILE A 165 -3.10 9.67 -13.32
N ARG A 166 -2.04 9.24 -12.65
CA ARG A 166 -1.43 7.92 -12.84
C ARG A 166 -1.80 7.00 -11.69
N VAL A 167 -2.04 5.75 -11.98
CA VAL A 167 -2.33 4.72 -10.97
C VAL A 167 -1.49 3.49 -11.30
N ASN A 168 -0.60 3.11 -10.37
CA ASN A 168 0.27 1.95 -10.50
C ASN A 168 0.21 1.10 -9.23
N ALA A 169 0.80 -0.07 -9.28
CA ALA A 169 0.95 -0.93 -8.12
C ALA A 169 2.39 -1.43 -7.98
N VAL A 170 2.77 -1.76 -6.76
CA VAL A 170 3.93 -2.60 -6.47
C VAL A 170 3.43 -3.96 -5.96
N ALA A 171 4.12 -5.03 -6.31
CA ALA A 171 3.85 -6.38 -5.84
C ALA A 171 5.08 -6.93 -5.08
N PRO A 172 5.23 -6.59 -3.78
CA PRO A 172 6.32 -7.09 -2.97
C PRO A 172 6.25 -8.60 -2.78
N GLY A 173 7.42 -9.24 -2.74
CA GLY A 173 7.58 -10.62 -2.27
C GLY A 173 7.78 -10.67 -0.75
N LEU A 174 8.72 -11.50 -0.31
CA LEU A 174 9.10 -11.58 1.10
C LEU A 174 9.96 -10.39 1.49
N ILE A 175 9.42 -9.55 2.37
CA ILE A 175 10.07 -8.33 2.88
C ILE A 175 10.29 -8.48 4.39
N GLU A 176 11.44 -8.07 4.88
CA GLU A 176 11.75 -8.04 6.31
C GLU A 176 10.73 -7.16 7.07
N SER A 177 10.02 -7.75 8.04
CA SER A 177 9.00 -7.08 8.84
C SER A 177 8.65 -7.92 10.07
N GLU A 178 7.97 -7.34 11.04
CA GLU A 178 7.42 -8.08 12.20
C GLU A 178 6.57 -9.30 11.75
N MET A 179 5.86 -9.21 10.62
CA MET A 179 5.08 -10.31 10.07
C MET A 179 5.92 -11.48 9.53
N THR A 180 7.19 -11.26 9.23
CA THR A 180 8.09 -12.29 8.67
C THR A 180 9.06 -12.85 9.70
N GLU A 181 9.12 -12.31 10.92
CA GLU A 181 10.03 -12.76 11.98
C GLU A 181 9.78 -14.21 12.40
N GLU A 182 8.52 -14.64 12.40
CA GLU A 182 8.13 -16.02 12.78
C GLU A 182 8.35 -17.06 11.65
N LEU A 183 8.68 -16.60 10.43
CA LEU A 183 8.87 -17.48 9.29
C LEU A 183 10.27 -18.12 9.30
N ASN A 184 10.36 -19.37 8.80
CA ASN A 184 11.66 -19.99 8.57
C ASN A 184 12.40 -19.33 7.39
N LEU A 185 12.93 -18.14 7.64
CA LEU A 185 13.59 -17.30 6.61
C LEU A 185 14.77 -18.02 5.94
N LYS A 186 15.43 -18.99 6.61
CA LYS A 186 16.55 -19.74 6.02
C LYS A 186 16.11 -20.60 4.84
N GLU A 187 14.97 -21.29 4.98
CA GLU A 187 14.43 -22.12 3.89
C GLU A 187 13.80 -21.25 2.80
N MET A 188 13.09 -20.20 3.18
CA MET A 188 12.46 -19.31 2.20
C MET A 188 13.49 -18.56 1.33
N LYS A 189 14.64 -18.14 1.88
CA LYS A 189 15.74 -17.53 1.11
C LYS A 189 16.27 -18.44 0.02
N LYS A 190 16.19 -19.76 0.18
CA LYS A 190 16.66 -20.72 -0.85
C LYS A 190 15.80 -20.68 -2.13
N THR A 191 14.51 -20.36 -2.00
CA THR A 191 13.58 -20.25 -3.13
C THR A 191 13.70 -18.94 -3.89
N ILE A 192 14.19 -17.88 -3.24
CA ILE A 192 14.38 -16.57 -3.86
C ILE A 192 15.66 -16.59 -4.71
N PRO A 193 15.60 -16.25 -6.01
CA PRO A 193 16.80 -16.20 -6.85
C PRO A 193 17.92 -15.29 -6.32
N LEU A 194 17.60 -14.11 -5.77
CA LEU A 194 18.57 -13.21 -5.13
C LEU A 194 19.07 -13.70 -3.75
N LYS A 195 18.63 -14.88 -3.26
CA LYS A 195 19.08 -15.55 -2.03
C LYS A 195 18.96 -14.71 -0.74
N ARG A 196 18.09 -13.72 -0.74
CA ARG A 196 17.78 -12.90 0.42
C ARG A 196 16.31 -12.46 0.38
N VAL A 197 15.78 -12.07 1.51
CA VAL A 197 14.52 -11.30 1.58
C VAL A 197 14.79 -9.86 1.19
N GLY A 198 13.77 -9.16 0.71
CA GLY A 198 13.84 -7.73 0.43
C GLY A 198 13.74 -6.90 1.71
N LYS A 199 14.16 -5.64 1.63
CA LYS A 199 14.00 -4.65 2.69
C LYS A 199 12.82 -3.74 2.39
N ALA A 200 12.23 -3.16 3.42
CA ALA A 200 11.14 -2.21 3.27
C ALA A 200 11.57 -0.97 2.45
N ASP A 201 12.81 -0.53 2.61
CA ASP A 201 13.38 0.61 1.87
C ASP A 201 13.41 0.34 0.35
N GLU A 202 13.72 -0.88 -0.08
CA GLU A 202 13.72 -1.25 -1.51
C GLU A 202 12.31 -1.15 -2.12
N VAL A 203 11.29 -1.45 -1.32
CA VAL A 203 9.89 -1.27 -1.74
C VAL A 203 9.52 0.22 -1.77
N ALA A 204 9.95 1.00 -0.77
CA ALA A 204 9.70 2.43 -0.68
C ALA A 204 10.31 3.19 -1.87
N GLU A 205 11.53 2.86 -2.29
CA GLU A 205 12.17 3.40 -3.49
C GLU A 205 11.34 3.16 -4.76
N CYS A 206 10.84 1.94 -4.94
CA CYS A 206 9.99 1.58 -6.07
C CYS A 206 8.65 2.31 -6.04
N ILE A 207 8.03 2.46 -4.86
CA ILE A 207 6.80 3.25 -4.67
C ILE A 207 7.06 4.70 -5.06
N PHE A 208 8.15 5.30 -4.58
CA PHE A 208 8.49 6.68 -4.90
C PHE A 208 8.79 6.85 -6.39
N PHE A 209 9.54 5.94 -7.00
CA PHE A 209 9.80 5.95 -8.45
C PHE A 209 8.48 6.00 -9.24
N LEU A 210 7.55 5.11 -8.97
CA LEU A 210 6.24 5.08 -9.64
C LEU A 210 5.42 6.34 -9.36
N ALA A 211 5.50 6.87 -8.13
CA ALA A 211 4.74 8.03 -7.72
C ALA A 211 5.25 9.34 -8.35
N ASP A 212 6.57 9.57 -8.36
CA ASP A 212 7.16 10.88 -8.68
C ASP A 212 7.99 10.90 -9.98
N LYS A 213 8.74 9.83 -10.28
CA LYS A 213 9.71 9.82 -11.39
C LYS A 213 9.15 9.25 -12.69
N ALA A 214 8.29 8.25 -12.60
CA ALA A 214 7.78 7.50 -13.75
C ALA A 214 6.60 8.21 -14.44
N SER A 215 6.83 9.39 -15.01
CA SER A 215 5.77 10.28 -15.54
C SER A 215 4.96 9.69 -16.70
N TYR A 216 5.48 8.69 -17.41
CA TYR A 216 4.81 8.04 -18.55
C TYR A 216 4.41 6.58 -18.24
N VAL A 217 4.33 6.22 -16.94
CA VAL A 217 3.93 4.86 -16.48
C VAL A 217 2.60 4.96 -15.74
N THR A 218 1.59 4.23 -16.22
CA THR A 218 0.28 4.08 -15.57
C THR A 218 -0.29 2.71 -15.88
N GLY A 219 -0.98 2.08 -14.92
CA GLY A 219 -1.52 0.73 -15.03
C GLY A 219 -0.50 -0.39 -14.79
N GLU A 220 0.75 -0.04 -14.44
CA GLU A 220 1.84 -1.00 -14.23
C GLU A 220 1.76 -1.65 -12.85
N VAL A 221 2.21 -2.91 -12.78
CA VAL A 221 2.37 -3.67 -11.54
C VAL A 221 3.83 -4.09 -11.43
N LEU A 222 4.61 -3.31 -10.69
CA LEU A 222 6.04 -3.57 -10.52
C LEU A 222 6.27 -4.70 -9.50
N ASN A 223 6.82 -5.81 -9.97
CA ASN A 223 7.17 -6.96 -9.14
C ASN A 223 8.49 -6.71 -8.40
N ILE A 224 8.46 -6.78 -7.06
CA ILE A 224 9.62 -6.55 -6.17
C ILE A 224 9.83 -7.82 -5.34
N SER A 225 10.29 -8.90 -5.97
CA SER A 225 10.32 -10.23 -5.32
C SER A 225 11.68 -10.92 -5.33
N GLY A 226 12.74 -10.23 -5.76
CA GLY A 226 14.06 -10.85 -5.90
C GLY A 226 14.08 -11.97 -6.94
N GLY A 227 13.15 -11.95 -7.91
CA GLY A 227 13.00 -12.97 -8.95
C GLY A 227 12.15 -14.18 -8.55
N LEU A 228 11.51 -14.18 -7.37
CA LEU A 228 10.66 -15.27 -6.89
C LEU A 228 9.46 -15.49 -7.83
N VAL A 229 8.92 -14.42 -8.36
CA VAL A 229 7.87 -14.42 -9.40
C VAL A 229 8.42 -13.68 -10.62
N ARG A 230 8.06 -14.17 -11.83
CA ARG A 230 8.50 -13.59 -13.12
C ARG A 230 7.30 -13.27 -13.99
#